data_b1550442db6a574e7a2fa6ce81b86e9b
#
_entry.id   b1550442db6a574e7a2fa6ce81b86e9b
#
_cell.length_a   1.000
_cell.length_b   1.000
_cell.length_c   1.000
_cell.angle_alpha   90.00
_cell.angle_beta   90.00
_cell.angle_gamma   90.00
#
_symmetry.space_group_name_H-M   'P 1'
#
loop_
_entity.id
_entity.type
_entity.pdbx_description
1 polymer ?
#
loop_
_entity_poly.entity_id
_entity_poly.type
_entity_poly.pdbx_seq_one_letter_code
_entity_poly.pdbx_strand_id
1 'polypeptide(L)'
;MLIPHLHFCGCCGEAIALYEKAFHTKAESIVYNRDYAPDECPDDDRIAHAVMDIHGQKVFLNDRFGNKDKSLDCAVHLIVMFPSVEELLACYAFFKEESTVIDPFVKLPYSELSGNFMDQFGVQWGFMTE
;
A
#
# COMPACT_ATOMS: atom_id res chain seq x y z
N MET A 1 1.04 -19.81 -5.14
CA MET A 1 1.55 -18.57 -4.53
C MET A 1 0.39 -17.64 -4.29
N LEU A 2 0.29 -17.07 -3.09
CA LEU A 2 -0.73 -16.08 -2.78
C LEU A 2 -0.14 -14.68 -2.92
N ILE A 3 -0.78 -13.82 -3.71
CA ILE A 3 -0.30 -12.46 -3.97
C ILE A 3 -1.37 -11.45 -3.59
N PRO A 4 -1.10 -10.54 -2.64
CA PRO A 4 -2.02 -9.43 -2.39
C PRO A 4 -2.19 -8.57 -3.63
N HIS A 5 -3.43 -8.19 -3.92
CA HIS A 5 -3.74 -7.31 -5.04
C HIS A 5 -4.46 -6.07 -4.52
N LEU A 6 -3.78 -4.93 -4.58
CA LEU A 6 -4.29 -3.67 -4.07
C LEU A 6 -4.98 -2.92 -5.19
N HIS A 7 -6.23 -2.52 -4.95
CA HIS A 7 -7.06 -1.83 -5.93
C HIS A 7 -7.30 -0.38 -5.51
N PHE A 8 -7.14 0.52 -6.45
CA PHE A 8 -7.35 1.95 -6.27
C PHE A 8 -8.36 2.46 -7.28
N CYS A 9 -8.84 3.66 -7.11
CA CYS A 9 -9.80 4.28 -8.03
C CYS A 9 -9.21 5.58 -8.58
N GLY A 10 -8.18 5.43 -9.43
CA GLY A 10 -7.49 6.54 -10.08
C GLY A 10 -6.24 7.05 -9.37
N CYS A 11 -5.92 6.52 -8.18
CA CYS A 11 -4.77 6.99 -7.40
C CYS A 11 -3.64 5.95 -7.26
N CYS A 12 -3.65 4.91 -8.11
CA CYS A 12 -2.63 3.86 -8.04
C CYS A 12 -1.22 4.42 -8.23
N GLY A 13 -1.02 5.36 -9.18
CA GLY A 13 0.28 5.98 -9.40
C GLY A 13 0.81 6.74 -8.20
N GLU A 14 -0.07 7.46 -7.52
CA GLU A 14 0.30 8.18 -6.28
C GLU A 14 0.64 7.20 -5.16
N ALA A 15 -0.11 6.10 -5.04
CA ALA A 15 0.14 5.06 -4.06
C ALA A 15 1.50 4.40 -4.32
N ILE A 16 1.82 4.06 -5.56
CA ILE A 16 3.11 3.48 -5.94
C ILE A 16 4.24 4.42 -5.54
N ALA A 17 4.11 5.72 -5.85
CA ALA A 17 5.14 6.70 -5.52
C ALA A 17 5.39 6.77 -4.00
N LEU A 18 4.34 6.75 -3.19
CA LEU A 18 4.47 6.72 -1.74
C LEU A 18 5.13 5.43 -1.25
N TYR A 19 4.67 4.28 -1.75
CA TYR A 19 5.19 2.98 -1.31
C TYR A 19 6.65 2.77 -1.72
N GLU A 20 7.06 3.28 -2.88
CA GLU A 20 8.46 3.24 -3.29
C GLU A 20 9.36 3.97 -2.29
N LYS A 21 8.92 5.12 -1.80
CA LYS A 21 9.66 5.90 -0.80
C LYS A 21 9.64 5.24 0.56
N ALA A 22 8.45 4.85 1.02
CA ALA A 22 8.25 4.32 2.37
C ALA A 22 8.93 2.96 2.57
N PHE A 23 8.87 2.10 1.57
CA PHE A 23 9.39 0.73 1.64
C PHE A 23 10.74 0.55 0.94
N HIS A 24 11.35 1.63 0.47
CA HIS A 24 12.66 1.62 -0.21
C HIS A 24 12.71 0.62 -1.37
N THR A 25 11.75 0.71 -2.25
CA THR A 25 11.60 -0.21 -3.37
C THR A 25 11.25 0.56 -4.66
N LYS A 26 11.20 -0.14 -5.77
CA LYS A 26 10.74 0.38 -7.05
C LYS A 26 9.75 -0.57 -7.67
N ALA A 27 8.74 -0.05 -8.34
CA ALA A 27 7.83 -0.88 -9.11
C ALA A 27 8.63 -1.62 -10.18
N GLU A 28 8.46 -2.94 -10.25
CA GLU A 28 9.15 -3.79 -11.23
C GLU A 28 8.56 -3.60 -12.63
N SER A 29 7.26 -3.34 -12.70
CA SER A 29 6.51 -3.24 -13.93
C SER A 29 5.29 -2.36 -13.72
N ILE A 30 5.02 -1.48 -14.67
CA ILE A 30 3.80 -0.66 -14.69
C ILE A 30 3.24 -0.69 -16.11
N VAL A 31 1.99 -1.13 -16.25
CA VAL A 31 1.26 -1.13 -17.52
C VAL A 31 0.04 -0.22 -17.37
N TYR A 32 -0.08 0.75 -18.25
CA TYR A 32 -1.20 1.71 -18.22
C TYR A 32 -2.36 1.24 -19.08
N ASN A 33 -3.56 1.73 -18.79
CA ASN A 33 -4.75 1.39 -19.59
C ASN A 33 -4.58 1.79 -21.05
N ARG A 34 -3.93 2.93 -21.34
CA ARG A 34 -3.66 3.36 -22.71
C ARG A 34 -2.77 2.38 -23.49
N ASP A 35 -1.99 1.56 -22.80
CA ASP A 35 -1.14 0.55 -23.44
C ASP A 35 -1.93 -0.65 -23.95
N TYR A 36 -3.09 -0.93 -23.33
CA TYR A 36 -4.01 -1.98 -23.76
C TYR A 36 -4.93 -1.54 -24.89
N ALA A 37 -5.38 -0.28 -24.85
CA ALA A 37 -6.36 0.24 -25.79
C ALA A 37 -5.95 1.64 -26.26
N PRO A 38 -4.82 1.77 -26.97
CA PRO A 38 -4.28 3.08 -27.35
C PRO A 38 -5.20 3.85 -28.31
N ASP A 39 -5.99 3.15 -29.13
CA ASP A 39 -6.92 3.77 -30.07
C ASP A 39 -8.23 4.24 -29.41
N GLU A 40 -8.65 3.55 -28.33
CA GLU A 40 -9.88 3.85 -27.61
C GLU A 40 -9.66 4.83 -26.46
N CYS A 41 -8.52 4.72 -25.76
CA CYS A 41 -8.22 5.50 -24.56
C CYS A 41 -6.77 6.00 -24.59
N PRO A 42 -6.37 6.85 -25.58
CA PRO A 42 -4.98 7.26 -25.71
C PRO A 42 -4.46 8.10 -24.56
N ASP A 43 -5.37 8.78 -23.83
CA ASP A 43 -5.01 9.68 -22.72
C ASP A 43 -5.31 9.06 -21.35
N ASP A 44 -5.69 7.80 -21.29
CA ASP A 44 -6.00 7.13 -20.02
C ASP A 44 -4.70 6.74 -19.31
N ASP A 45 -4.36 7.49 -18.26
CA ASP A 45 -3.16 7.31 -17.46
C ASP A 45 -3.37 6.40 -16.24
N ARG A 46 -4.57 5.82 -16.10
CA ARG A 46 -4.83 4.84 -15.03
C ARG A 46 -3.96 3.61 -15.26
N ILE A 47 -3.60 2.98 -14.14
CA ILE A 47 -2.72 1.81 -14.17
C ILE A 47 -3.57 0.55 -14.27
N ALA A 48 -3.34 -0.22 -15.34
CA ALA A 48 -4.03 -1.50 -15.55
C ALA A 48 -3.40 -2.60 -14.69
N HIS A 49 -2.07 -2.56 -14.51
CA HIS A 49 -1.34 -3.56 -13.74
C HIS A 49 0.03 -3.03 -13.35
N ALA A 50 0.39 -3.25 -12.10
CA ALA A 50 1.73 -2.97 -11.60
C ALA A 50 2.17 -4.06 -10.64
N VAL A 51 3.47 -4.25 -10.53
CA VAL A 51 4.09 -5.23 -9.63
C VAL A 51 5.12 -4.52 -8.78
N MET A 52 5.07 -4.74 -7.48
CA MET A 52 6.05 -4.23 -6.52
C MET A 52 6.47 -5.33 -5.57
N ASP A 53 7.67 -5.19 -5.02
CA ASP A 53 8.10 -5.96 -3.85
C ASP A 53 8.00 -5.06 -2.63
N ILE A 54 7.28 -5.50 -1.61
CA ILE A 54 7.17 -4.80 -0.33
C ILE A 54 7.67 -5.74 0.75
N HIS A 55 8.83 -5.44 1.31
CA HIS A 55 9.48 -6.25 2.34
C HIS A 55 9.58 -7.74 1.95
N GLY A 56 9.98 -8.01 0.71
CA GLY A 56 10.17 -9.38 0.22
C GLY A 56 8.91 -10.05 -0.31
N GLN A 57 7.76 -9.38 -0.25
CA GLN A 57 6.49 -9.91 -0.75
C GLN A 57 6.11 -9.23 -2.05
N LYS A 58 5.88 -10.05 -3.07
CA LYS A 58 5.31 -9.56 -4.34
C LYS A 58 3.87 -9.10 -4.11
N VAL A 59 3.56 -7.91 -4.62
CA VAL A 59 2.24 -7.28 -4.51
C VAL A 59 1.84 -6.77 -5.89
N PHE A 60 0.59 -7.00 -6.28
CA PHE A 60 0.01 -6.43 -7.48
C PHE A 60 -0.81 -5.19 -7.13
N LEU A 61 -0.83 -4.22 -8.05
CA LEU A 61 -1.57 -2.96 -7.86
C LEU A 61 -2.25 -2.58 -9.18
N ASN A 62 -3.44 -2.00 -9.10
CA ASN A 62 -4.11 -1.45 -10.26
C ASN A 62 -5.12 -0.37 -9.88
N ASP A 63 -5.60 0.34 -10.90
CA ASP A 63 -6.77 1.20 -10.79
C ASP A 63 -8.00 0.46 -11.29
N ARG A 64 -9.10 0.57 -10.54
CA ARG A 64 -10.41 0.08 -10.95
C ARG A 64 -11.27 1.25 -11.43
N PHE A 65 -12.30 0.93 -12.21
CA PHE A 65 -13.36 1.87 -12.55
C PHE A 65 -14.34 1.98 -11.37
N GLY A 66 -14.95 3.15 -11.21
CA GLY A 66 -15.96 3.39 -10.19
C GLY A 66 -15.36 3.94 -8.90
N ASN A 67 -16.20 4.06 -7.89
CA ASN A 67 -15.83 4.58 -6.58
C ASN A 67 -15.55 3.43 -5.62
N LYS A 68 -14.45 3.59 -4.87
CA LYS A 68 -14.14 2.69 -3.76
C LYS A 68 -14.29 3.46 -2.46
N ASP A 69 -15.19 3.03 -1.62
CA ASP A 69 -15.31 3.59 -0.29
C ASP A 69 -14.17 3.11 0.60
N LYS A 70 -13.53 4.05 1.28
CA LYS A 70 -12.54 3.72 2.29
C LYS A 70 -13.30 3.28 3.54
N SER A 71 -13.18 2.01 3.87
CA SER A 71 -13.87 1.42 5.02
C SER A 71 -12.88 0.91 6.05
N LEU A 72 -13.17 1.19 7.33
CA LEU A 72 -12.43 0.61 8.45
C LEU A 72 -12.91 -0.81 8.76
N ASP A 73 -14.07 -1.20 8.22
CA ASP A 73 -14.66 -2.53 8.43
C ASP A 73 -14.10 -3.54 7.43
N CYS A 74 -12.81 -3.75 7.46
CA CYS A 74 -12.14 -4.69 6.58
C CYS A 74 -11.61 -5.88 7.39
N ALA A 75 -11.89 -7.09 6.91
CA ALA A 75 -11.43 -8.31 7.58
C ALA A 75 -9.94 -8.58 7.37
N VAL A 76 -9.30 -7.89 6.42
CA VAL A 76 -7.90 -8.14 6.05
C VAL A 76 -7.09 -6.86 6.13
N HIS A 77 -5.93 -6.94 6.77
CA HIS A 77 -4.89 -5.92 6.63
C HIS A 77 -3.54 -6.60 6.39
N LEU A 78 -2.60 -5.83 5.86
CA LEU A 78 -1.27 -6.35 5.53
C LEU A 78 -0.32 -6.02 6.67
N ILE A 79 0.33 -7.04 7.22
CA ILE A 79 1.29 -6.83 8.30
C ILE A 79 2.70 -6.75 7.71
N VAL A 80 3.41 -5.69 8.09
CA VAL A 80 4.82 -5.52 7.77
C VAL A 80 5.62 -5.66 9.06
N MET A 81 6.56 -6.59 9.05
CA MET A 81 7.45 -6.85 10.18
C MET A 81 8.72 -6.03 10.02
N PHE A 82 9.14 -5.37 11.09
CA PHE A 82 10.36 -4.56 11.10
C PHE A 82 11.36 -5.12 12.11
N PRO A 83 12.66 -5.09 11.80
CA PRO A 83 13.67 -5.59 12.72
C PRO A 83 13.91 -4.69 13.93
N SER A 84 13.49 -3.42 13.87
CA SER A 84 13.68 -2.47 14.97
C SER A 84 12.56 -1.43 15.01
N VAL A 85 12.39 -0.82 16.19
CA VAL A 85 11.47 0.31 16.39
C VAL A 85 11.85 1.49 15.49
N GLU A 86 13.15 1.75 15.35
CA GLU A 86 13.63 2.88 14.53
C GLU A 86 13.24 2.73 13.08
N GLU A 87 13.40 1.55 12.50
CA GLU A 87 13.02 1.30 11.11
C GLU A 87 11.51 1.38 10.92
N LEU A 88 10.73 0.85 11.87
CA LEU A 88 9.28 0.96 11.84
C LEU A 88 8.82 2.42 11.83
N LEU A 89 9.34 3.22 12.75
CA LEU A 89 8.96 4.63 12.86
C LEU A 89 9.40 5.44 11.65
N ALA A 90 10.56 5.13 11.08
CA ALA A 90 11.04 5.79 9.86
C ALA A 90 10.09 5.53 8.68
N CYS A 91 9.62 4.29 8.55
CA CYS A 91 8.64 3.93 7.52
C CYS A 91 7.27 4.59 7.79
N TYR A 92 6.78 4.50 9.03
CA TYR A 92 5.50 5.08 9.41
C TYR A 92 5.46 6.60 9.21
N ALA A 93 6.58 7.28 9.32
CA ALA A 93 6.66 8.73 9.12
C ALA A 93 6.12 9.17 7.74
N PHE A 94 6.22 8.31 6.72
CA PHE A 94 5.69 8.61 5.39
C PHE A 94 4.16 8.54 5.33
N PHE A 95 3.52 7.84 6.27
CA PHE A 95 2.06 7.63 6.29
C PHE A 95 1.34 8.49 7.33
N LYS A 96 2.04 8.85 8.40
CA LYS A 96 1.48 9.32 9.65
C LYS A 96 0.44 10.43 9.52
N GLU A 97 0.73 11.48 8.75
CA GLU A 97 -0.10 12.68 8.70
C GLU A 97 -1.42 12.46 7.96
N GLU A 98 -1.42 11.63 6.92
CA GLU A 98 -2.60 11.43 6.08
C GLU A 98 -3.31 10.09 6.34
N SER A 99 -2.82 9.31 7.30
CA SER A 99 -3.42 8.03 7.67
C SER A 99 -4.48 8.19 8.75
N THR A 100 -5.35 7.17 8.84
CA THR A 100 -6.34 7.05 9.93
C THR A 100 -5.86 5.93 10.85
N VAL A 101 -5.67 6.24 12.13
CA VAL A 101 -5.26 5.24 13.13
C VAL A 101 -6.44 4.33 13.42
N ILE A 102 -6.21 3.01 13.32
CA ILE A 102 -7.18 1.98 13.72
C ILE A 102 -6.86 1.53 15.15
N ASP A 103 -5.61 1.08 15.37
CA ASP A 103 -5.11 0.73 16.69
C ASP A 103 -3.81 1.51 16.94
N PRO A 104 -3.74 2.31 18.00
CA PRO A 104 -2.54 3.09 18.31
C PRO A 104 -1.32 2.20 18.50
N PHE A 105 -0.14 2.75 18.20
CA PHE A 105 1.11 2.02 18.42
C PHE A 105 1.36 1.83 19.91
N VAL A 106 1.49 0.57 20.31
CA VAL A 106 1.71 0.18 21.71
C VAL A 106 2.74 -0.94 21.78
N LYS A 107 3.29 -1.14 22.98
CA LYS A 107 4.14 -2.29 23.26
C LYS A 107 3.26 -3.49 23.60
N LEU A 108 3.57 -4.64 23.01
CA LEU A 108 2.91 -5.91 23.27
C LEU A 108 3.91 -6.91 23.86
N PRO A 109 3.44 -8.01 24.50
CA PRO A 109 4.35 -9.03 25.02
C PRO A 109 5.29 -9.64 23.98
N TYR A 110 4.89 -9.64 22.70
CA TYR A 110 5.61 -10.27 21.60
C TYR A 110 6.14 -9.26 20.58
N SER A 111 6.02 -7.95 20.83
CA SER A 111 6.51 -6.92 19.94
C SER A 111 6.77 -5.64 20.71
N GLU A 112 7.93 -5.01 20.50
CA GLU A 112 8.26 -3.75 21.17
C GLU A 112 7.35 -2.60 20.72
N LEU A 113 6.85 -2.65 19.48
CA LEU A 113 5.93 -1.65 18.96
C LEU A 113 5.04 -2.30 17.91
N SER A 114 3.72 -2.13 18.06
CA SER A 114 2.73 -2.65 17.12
C SER A 114 1.56 -1.71 17.02
N GLY A 115 1.09 -1.47 15.81
CA GLY A 115 -0.08 -0.63 15.55
C GLY A 115 -0.67 -0.90 14.19
N ASN A 116 -1.92 -0.46 14.00
CA ASN A 116 -2.66 -0.62 12.75
C ASN A 116 -3.22 0.71 12.30
N PHE A 117 -3.18 0.95 11.00
CA PHE A 117 -3.69 2.18 10.41
C PHE A 117 -4.18 1.94 8.99
N MET A 118 -5.00 2.85 8.50
CA MET A 118 -5.41 2.89 7.10
C MET A 118 -4.73 4.07 6.43
N ASP A 119 -4.05 3.84 5.31
CA ASP A 119 -3.40 4.93 4.60
C ASP A 119 -4.42 5.79 3.82
N GLN A 120 -3.96 6.90 3.25
CA GLN A 120 -4.84 7.82 2.52
C GLN A 120 -5.49 7.20 1.29
N PHE A 121 -5.01 6.06 0.84
CA PHE A 121 -5.55 5.35 -0.33
C PHE A 121 -6.55 4.26 0.05
N GLY A 122 -6.74 4.01 1.34
CA GLY A 122 -7.69 3.01 1.84
C GLY A 122 -7.09 1.63 2.08
N VAL A 123 -5.77 1.49 2.02
CA VAL A 123 -5.11 0.22 2.35
C VAL A 123 -4.86 0.15 3.85
N GLN A 124 -5.22 -0.97 4.47
CA GLN A 124 -5.02 -1.20 5.89
C GLN A 124 -3.71 -1.94 6.14
N TRP A 125 -2.87 -1.33 6.97
CA TRP A 125 -1.55 -1.83 7.34
C TRP A 125 -1.48 -2.13 8.83
N GLY A 126 -0.79 -3.22 9.17
CA GLY A 126 -0.31 -3.45 10.52
C GLY A 126 1.22 -3.39 10.50
N PHE A 127 1.79 -2.51 11.28
CA PHE A 127 3.25 -2.42 11.42
C PHE A 127 3.64 -2.94 12.79
N MET A 128 4.59 -3.87 12.85
CA MET A 128 5.06 -4.38 14.12
C MET A 128 6.53 -4.77 14.07
N THR A 129 7.17 -4.78 15.22
CA THR A 129 8.56 -5.27 15.36
C THR A 129 8.58 -6.77 15.59
N GLU A 130 9.65 -7.36 15.16
CA GLU A 130 9.94 -8.79 15.42
C GLU A 130 10.17 -9.08 16.90
#